data_db2960ebdac6d93eee1d3afd747af42f
#
_entry.id   db2960ebdac6d93eee1d3afd747af42f
#
_cell.length_a   1.000
_cell.length_b   1.000
_cell.length_c   1.000
_cell.angle_alpha   90.00
_cell.angle_beta   90.00
_cell.angle_gamma   90.00
#
_symmetry.space_group_name_H-M   'P 1'
#
loop_
_entity.id
_entity.type
_entity.pdbx_description
1 polymer ?
#
loop_
_entity_poly.entity_id
_entity_poly.type
_entity_poly.pdbx_seq_one_letter_code
_entity_poly.pdbx_strand_id
1 'polypeptide(L)'
;MKAMFPLGKAAQENRTEVGAKLHQFARELFPICRSITGNGIRQTLGMIGKRIPLEITEVPTGTSVFDWAVPKEWNIRDAYIQGPDKKRVVDFQQSNLHVLNYSVPVHTKMPLHELKPHLFTIPQHPDWIPYRTSYYKEDWGFCIAHNQLLALKDQEYEVCIDASLENGSLTYGECYLPGRSSDEVLVSCHACHPSLANDNLSGLTVATFLAQLLSGRALRYSYRFLFIPGTIGAITWLSRNRETAARIRHGLVLTSIGDRGPFHYKKSRQDNAEVDRAAAHILKHAAPTAAVLPFSPVGYDERQYCSPGFNLPVGCLMRSVWGTFPEYHTSADNLDFLSAESLAESLQVCASIFELLENNRSYQNLAPFCEPQLGRRGLYHSTGGTSPEAEIHARLWVLNMSDGHHSLLDIAERSGLPFAILNDAAELLSRNGLLAQVDPPQG
;
A
#
# COMPACT_ATOMS: atom_id res chain seq x y z
N MET A 1 10.28 23.99 5.21
CA MET A 1 10.24 22.68 5.95
C MET A 1 11.49 21.89 5.59
N LYS A 2 12.15 21.21 6.55
CA LYS A 2 13.24 20.30 6.19
C LYS A 2 12.65 19.15 5.38
N ALA A 3 13.30 18.75 4.26
CA ALA A 3 12.89 17.63 3.44
C ALA A 3 12.52 16.43 4.32
N MET A 4 11.46 15.71 3.98
CA MET A 4 10.94 14.58 4.77
C MET A 4 11.99 13.48 4.91
N PHE A 5 12.92 13.39 3.93
CA PHE A 5 14.14 12.60 3.95
C PHE A 5 15.32 13.44 3.46
N PRO A 6 16.35 13.69 4.28
CA PRO A 6 17.54 14.41 3.83
C PRO A 6 18.29 13.59 2.75
N LEU A 7 18.53 14.18 1.58
CA LEU A 7 19.34 13.60 0.51
C LEU A 7 20.83 13.72 0.88
N GLY A 8 21.55 12.60 1.01
CA GLY A 8 23.00 12.59 1.28
C GLY A 8 23.50 11.27 1.92
N LYS A 9 24.80 11.17 2.26
CA LYS A 9 25.38 9.96 2.90
C LYS A 9 24.68 9.55 4.19
N ALA A 10 24.28 10.52 5.03
CA ALA A 10 23.49 10.28 6.24
C ALA A 10 22.08 9.72 5.92
N ALA A 11 21.54 10.00 4.71
CA ALA A 11 20.29 9.45 4.25
C ALA A 11 20.41 7.96 3.87
N GLN A 12 21.57 7.53 3.41
CA GLN A 12 21.80 6.14 2.99
C GLN A 12 22.02 5.21 4.20
N GLU A 13 22.74 5.67 5.23
CA GLU A 13 22.86 4.96 6.50
C GLU A 13 21.53 4.85 7.21
N ASN A 14 20.73 5.93 7.23
CA ASN A 14 19.37 5.93 7.76
C ASN A 14 18.43 4.99 6.96
N ARG A 15 18.60 4.88 5.63
CA ARG A 15 17.80 4.00 4.76
C ARG A 15 18.02 2.52 5.13
N THR A 16 19.25 2.09 5.37
CA THR A 16 19.58 0.72 5.78
C THR A 16 18.94 0.38 7.13
N GLU A 17 19.03 1.25 8.11
CA GLU A 17 18.42 1.06 9.43
C GLU A 17 16.89 1.02 9.35
N VAL A 18 16.29 1.94 8.60
CA VAL A 18 14.84 2.00 8.39
C VAL A 18 14.36 0.73 7.68
N GLY A 19 15.06 0.30 6.62
CA GLY A 19 14.74 -0.93 5.90
C GLY A 19 14.79 -2.17 6.80
N ALA A 20 15.81 -2.26 7.66
CA ALA A 20 15.92 -3.36 8.62
C ALA A 20 14.74 -3.36 9.62
N LYS A 21 14.31 -2.20 10.10
CA LYS A 21 13.13 -2.07 10.99
C LYS A 21 11.82 -2.46 10.30
N LEU A 22 11.65 -2.05 9.04
CA LEU A 22 10.51 -2.43 8.21
C LEU A 22 10.45 -3.96 8.02
N HIS A 23 11.57 -4.56 7.61
CA HIS A 23 11.68 -6.01 7.41
C HIS A 23 11.47 -6.79 8.71
N GLN A 24 11.98 -6.29 9.83
CA GLN A 24 11.75 -6.90 11.14
C GLN A 24 10.27 -6.88 11.52
N PHE A 25 9.56 -5.78 11.27
CA PHE A 25 8.13 -5.72 11.54
C PHE A 25 7.32 -6.66 10.64
N ALA A 26 7.67 -6.78 9.36
CA ALA A 26 7.08 -7.80 8.48
C ALA A 26 7.31 -9.21 9.03
N ARG A 27 8.51 -9.52 9.56
CA ARG A 27 8.84 -10.81 10.18
C ARG A 27 7.97 -11.09 11.42
N GLU A 28 7.69 -10.08 12.24
CA GLU A 28 6.82 -10.21 13.42
C GLU A 28 5.38 -10.55 13.03
N LEU A 29 4.90 -9.99 11.91
CA LEU A 29 3.55 -10.21 11.40
C LEU A 29 3.41 -11.52 10.60
N PHE A 30 4.50 -12.03 10.02
CA PHE A 30 4.48 -13.13 9.05
C PHE A 30 3.82 -14.42 9.57
N PRO A 31 4.06 -14.92 10.80
CA PRO A 31 3.49 -16.19 11.26
C PRO A 31 1.99 -16.15 11.53
N ILE A 32 1.35 -14.97 11.52
CA ILE A 32 -0.07 -14.85 11.87
C ILE A 32 -0.93 -15.37 10.71
N CYS A 33 -1.80 -16.34 10.98
CA CYS A 33 -2.79 -16.80 10.02
C CYS A 33 -3.96 -15.81 9.92
N ARG A 34 -3.93 -14.95 8.91
CA ARG A 34 -5.00 -13.98 8.61
C ARG A 34 -6.01 -14.57 7.62
N SER A 35 -7.22 -14.03 7.65
CA SER A 35 -8.28 -14.21 6.66
C SER A 35 -9.07 -12.90 6.52
N ILE A 36 -10.17 -12.91 5.78
CA ILE A 36 -11.04 -11.72 5.65
C ILE A 36 -11.77 -11.36 6.95
N THR A 37 -11.79 -12.26 7.93
CA THR A 37 -12.35 -12.07 9.28
C THR A 37 -11.48 -12.82 10.30
N GLY A 38 -11.80 -12.70 11.58
CA GLY A 38 -11.27 -13.53 12.65
C GLY A 38 -10.07 -12.96 13.40
N ASN A 39 -9.54 -13.76 14.31
CA ASN A 39 -8.53 -13.33 15.29
C ASN A 39 -7.18 -12.97 14.68
N GLY A 40 -6.81 -13.53 13.52
CA GLY A 40 -5.55 -13.20 12.85
C GLY A 40 -5.48 -11.72 12.43
N ILE A 41 -6.58 -11.16 11.93
CA ILE A 41 -6.67 -9.72 11.66
C ILE A 41 -6.60 -8.92 12.96
N ARG A 42 -7.36 -9.26 13.99
CA ARG A 42 -7.34 -8.56 15.29
C ARG A 42 -5.94 -8.52 15.90
N GLN A 43 -5.23 -9.65 15.86
CA GLN A 43 -3.84 -9.72 16.32
C GLN A 43 -2.92 -8.81 15.51
N THR A 44 -3.04 -8.80 14.19
CA THR A 44 -2.28 -7.94 13.29
C THR A 44 -2.53 -6.46 13.58
N LEU A 45 -3.80 -6.07 13.69
CA LEU A 45 -4.19 -4.69 14.02
C LEU A 45 -3.73 -4.29 15.42
N GLY A 46 -3.78 -5.20 16.39
CA GLY A 46 -3.24 -4.96 17.73
C GLY A 46 -1.73 -4.69 17.73
N MET A 47 -0.96 -5.35 16.84
CA MET A 47 0.47 -5.09 16.68
C MET A 47 0.73 -3.73 15.98
N ILE A 48 -0.05 -3.38 14.97
CA ILE A 48 0.01 -2.08 14.31
C ILE A 48 -0.36 -0.97 15.32
N GLY A 49 -1.41 -1.16 16.12
CA GLY A 49 -1.89 -0.22 17.13
C GLY A 49 -0.88 0.08 18.25
N LYS A 50 0.13 -0.78 18.46
CA LYS A 50 1.26 -0.48 19.36
C LYS A 50 2.23 0.55 18.77
N ARG A 51 2.15 0.83 17.48
CA ARG A 51 3.06 1.71 16.73
C ARG A 51 2.43 3.03 16.30
N ILE A 52 1.12 3.03 16.07
CA ILE A 52 0.35 4.21 15.61
C ILE A 52 -0.99 4.26 16.35
N PRO A 53 -1.65 5.43 16.46
CA PRO A 53 -2.97 5.55 17.08
C PRO A 53 -4.02 4.92 16.16
N LEU A 54 -4.26 3.62 16.33
CA LEU A 54 -5.17 2.83 15.50
C LEU A 54 -6.50 2.61 16.24
N GLU A 55 -7.60 3.05 15.62
CA GLU A 55 -8.95 2.70 16.02
C GLU A 55 -9.37 1.41 15.33
N ILE A 56 -9.95 0.47 16.08
CA ILE A 56 -10.42 -0.81 15.56
C ILE A 56 -11.93 -0.81 15.51
N THR A 57 -12.48 -1.12 14.35
CA THR A 57 -13.92 -1.21 14.11
C THR A 57 -14.32 -2.65 13.82
N GLU A 58 -15.39 -3.11 14.49
CA GLU A 58 -16.01 -4.41 14.31
C GLU A 58 -17.37 -4.23 13.63
N VAL A 59 -17.62 -4.94 12.53
CA VAL A 59 -18.90 -4.89 11.81
C VAL A 59 -19.51 -6.28 11.81
N PRO A 60 -20.71 -6.47 12.42
CA PRO A 60 -21.32 -7.79 12.61
C PRO A 60 -21.59 -8.52 11.29
N THR A 61 -21.42 -9.85 11.31
CA THR A 61 -21.87 -10.76 10.24
C THR A 61 -23.30 -10.46 9.83
N GLY A 62 -23.58 -10.50 8.52
CA GLY A 62 -24.92 -10.25 7.96
C GLY A 62 -25.24 -8.76 7.77
N THR A 63 -24.40 -7.83 8.25
CA THR A 63 -24.59 -6.41 7.96
C THR A 63 -24.55 -6.17 6.45
N SER A 64 -25.60 -5.57 5.90
CA SER A 64 -25.68 -5.20 4.48
C SER A 64 -24.71 -4.06 4.16
N VAL A 65 -23.89 -4.23 3.13
CA VAL A 65 -22.89 -3.27 2.67
C VAL A 65 -22.96 -3.17 1.14
N PHE A 66 -23.82 -2.27 0.66
CA PHE A 66 -24.26 -2.19 -0.76
C PHE A 66 -24.89 -3.51 -1.22
N ASP A 67 -24.35 -4.12 -2.29
CA ASP A 67 -24.83 -5.39 -2.85
C ASP A 67 -24.24 -6.62 -2.10
N TRP A 68 -23.44 -6.40 -1.07
CA TRP A 68 -22.77 -7.44 -0.29
C TRP A 68 -23.32 -7.50 1.15
N ALA A 69 -22.98 -8.57 1.83
CA ALA A 69 -23.15 -8.69 3.28
C ALA A 69 -21.82 -9.06 3.93
N VAL A 70 -21.60 -8.56 5.15
CA VAL A 70 -20.46 -8.97 5.96
C VAL A 70 -20.49 -10.48 6.18
N PRO A 71 -19.42 -11.23 5.81
CA PRO A 71 -19.41 -12.67 5.88
C PRO A 71 -19.28 -13.18 7.34
N LYS A 72 -19.44 -14.49 7.53
CA LYS A 72 -19.22 -15.15 8.81
C LYS A 72 -17.78 -14.97 9.29
N GLU A 73 -17.55 -15.04 10.58
CA GLU A 73 -16.22 -15.01 11.16
C GLU A 73 -15.56 -16.37 11.08
N TRP A 74 -14.32 -16.40 10.60
CA TRP A 74 -13.50 -17.60 10.50
C TRP A 74 -12.31 -17.55 11.44
N ASN A 75 -12.13 -18.63 12.22
CA ASN A 75 -10.95 -18.84 13.06
C ASN A 75 -10.44 -20.26 12.89
N ILE A 76 -9.13 -20.47 13.03
CA ILE A 76 -8.48 -21.77 12.94
C ILE A 76 -7.52 -21.95 14.10
N ARG A 77 -7.49 -23.18 14.64
CA ARG A 77 -6.57 -23.60 15.68
C ARG A 77 -5.51 -24.56 15.16
N ASP A 78 -5.92 -25.53 14.33
CA ASP A 78 -5.03 -26.53 13.76
C ASP A 78 -5.61 -27.12 12.48
N ALA A 79 -4.76 -27.68 11.61
CA ALA A 79 -5.20 -28.50 10.49
C ALA A 79 -4.08 -29.44 10.06
N TYR A 80 -4.46 -30.68 9.72
CA TYR A 80 -3.49 -31.69 9.30
C TYR A 80 -4.12 -32.78 8.43
N ILE A 81 -3.24 -33.41 7.66
CA ILE A 81 -3.49 -34.73 7.06
C ILE A 81 -2.50 -35.69 7.69
N GLN A 82 -2.99 -36.80 8.30
CA GLN A 82 -2.20 -37.76 9.04
C GLN A 82 -2.38 -39.19 8.48
N GLY A 83 -1.26 -39.90 8.26
CA GLY A 83 -1.27 -41.27 7.84
C GLY A 83 -1.59 -42.28 8.98
N PRO A 84 -1.72 -43.56 8.66
CA PRO A 84 -1.98 -44.62 9.66
C PRO A 84 -0.87 -44.75 10.72
N ASP A 85 0.35 -44.33 10.38
CA ASP A 85 1.52 -44.31 11.27
C ASP A 85 1.51 -43.11 12.25
N LYS A 86 0.42 -42.36 12.29
CA LYS A 86 0.26 -41.13 13.07
C LYS A 86 1.20 -39.99 12.69
N LYS A 87 1.88 -40.09 11.56
CA LYS A 87 2.69 -38.99 11.03
C LYS A 87 1.82 -38.02 10.27
N ARG A 88 1.93 -36.72 10.61
CA ARG A 88 1.36 -35.65 9.82
C ARG A 88 2.14 -35.49 8.51
N VAL A 89 1.49 -35.71 7.38
CA VAL A 89 2.06 -35.50 6.04
C VAL A 89 1.78 -34.10 5.54
N VAL A 90 0.77 -33.44 6.10
CA VAL A 90 0.47 -32.00 5.95
C VAL A 90 0.20 -31.45 7.34
N ASP A 91 0.80 -30.32 7.69
CA ASP A 91 0.72 -29.77 9.04
C ASP A 91 0.64 -28.24 9.01
N PHE A 92 -0.49 -27.70 9.44
CA PHE A 92 -0.75 -26.26 9.56
C PHE A 92 0.29 -25.56 10.45
N GLN A 93 0.82 -26.23 11.48
CA GLN A 93 1.81 -25.67 12.38
C GLN A 93 3.17 -25.44 11.69
N GLN A 94 3.44 -26.14 10.58
CA GLN A 94 4.63 -25.91 9.76
C GLN A 94 4.44 -24.77 8.75
N SER A 95 3.22 -24.67 8.18
CA SER A 95 2.84 -23.59 7.28
C SER A 95 1.35 -23.38 7.32
N ASN A 96 0.92 -22.16 7.69
CA ASN A 96 -0.49 -21.81 7.68
C ASN A 96 -1.10 -21.71 6.25
N LEU A 97 -0.25 -21.73 5.19
CA LEU A 97 -0.70 -21.86 3.81
C LEU A 97 -1.24 -23.25 3.47
N HIS A 98 -0.96 -24.27 4.30
CA HIS A 98 -1.46 -25.63 4.05
C HIS A 98 -2.98 -25.75 4.08
N VAL A 99 -3.69 -24.79 4.61
CA VAL A 99 -5.16 -24.80 4.63
C VAL A 99 -5.71 -23.94 3.50
N LEU A 100 -6.72 -24.45 2.78
CA LEU A 100 -7.59 -23.61 1.96
C LEU A 100 -8.21 -22.57 2.89
N ASN A 101 -7.77 -21.32 2.76
CA ASN A 101 -8.16 -20.25 3.70
C ASN A 101 -9.69 -20.07 3.71
N TYR A 102 -10.27 -19.96 4.90
CA TYR A 102 -11.71 -19.89 5.12
C TYR A 102 -12.43 -21.26 5.01
N SER A 103 -11.72 -22.37 5.13
CA SER A 103 -12.31 -23.73 5.15
C SER A 103 -13.29 -23.94 6.28
N VAL A 104 -14.39 -24.63 6.01
CA VAL A 104 -15.29 -25.15 7.06
C VAL A 104 -14.56 -26.22 7.89
N PRO A 105 -14.95 -26.44 9.16
CA PRO A 105 -14.35 -27.49 10.00
C PRO A 105 -14.60 -28.89 9.44
N VAL A 106 -13.57 -29.73 9.50
CA VAL A 106 -13.63 -31.13 9.05
C VAL A 106 -12.85 -32.01 10.03
N HIS A 107 -13.40 -33.17 10.39
CA HIS A 107 -12.65 -34.22 11.08
C HIS A 107 -13.19 -35.57 10.62
N THR A 108 -12.44 -36.25 9.78
CA THR A 108 -12.90 -37.51 9.15
C THR A 108 -11.70 -38.36 8.76
N LYS A 109 -11.98 -39.63 8.41
CA LYS A 109 -11.02 -40.50 7.74
C LYS A 109 -11.54 -40.83 6.35
N MET A 110 -10.65 -40.80 5.37
CA MET A 110 -11.00 -41.12 4.00
C MET A 110 -9.81 -41.69 3.22
N PRO A 111 -10.06 -42.52 2.20
CA PRO A 111 -9.02 -43.01 1.31
C PRO A 111 -8.47 -41.88 0.43
N LEU A 112 -7.24 -42.03 -0.09
CA LEU A 112 -6.57 -41.02 -0.88
C LEU A 112 -7.38 -40.54 -2.09
N HIS A 113 -8.14 -41.42 -2.75
CA HIS A 113 -8.90 -41.03 -3.95
C HIS A 113 -10.06 -40.08 -3.63
N GLU A 114 -10.65 -40.15 -2.43
CA GLU A 114 -11.65 -39.21 -1.94
C GLU A 114 -11.01 -37.90 -1.44
N LEU A 115 -9.78 -37.96 -0.91
CA LEU A 115 -9.04 -36.79 -0.43
C LEU A 115 -8.49 -35.93 -1.58
N LYS A 116 -8.05 -36.55 -2.69
CA LYS A 116 -7.42 -35.84 -3.83
C LYS A 116 -8.18 -34.62 -4.36
N PRO A 117 -9.52 -34.61 -4.48
CA PRO A 117 -10.27 -33.43 -4.94
C PRO A 117 -10.14 -32.22 -4.01
N HIS A 118 -9.75 -32.43 -2.75
CA HIS A 118 -9.53 -31.38 -1.74
C HIS A 118 -8.06 -30.97 -1.59
N LEU A 119 -7.16 -31.47 -2.48
CA LEU A 119 -5.73 -31.15 -2.46
C LEU A 119 -5.40 -30.23 -3.65
N PHE A 120 -4.88 -29.06 -3.35
CA PHE A 120 -4.53 -28.04 -4.35
C PHE A 120 -3.02 -27.89 -4.47
N THR A 121 -2.49 -27.94 -5.69
CA THR A 121 -1.04 -27.87 -5.98
C THR A 121 -0.76 -27.00 -7.20
N ILE A 122 0.51 -26.64 -7.41
CA ILE A 122 1.02 -25.97 -8.61
C ILE A 122 2.09 -26.86 -9.25
N PRO A 123 1.76 -27.67 -10.27
CA PRO A 123 2.74 -28.57 -10.91
C PRO A 123 3.95 -27.87 -11.50
N GLN A 124 3.79 -26.60 -11.96
CA GLN A 124 4.85 -25.79 -12.56
C GLN A 124 5.93 -25.37 -11.53
N HIS A 125 5.56 -25.32 -10.25
CA HIS A 125 6.45 -25.04 -9.11
C HIS A 125 6.26 -26.11 -8.05
N PRO A 126 6.82 -27.32 -8.27
CA PRO A 126 6.41 -28.52 -7.55
C PRO A 126 6.75 -28.52 -6.06
N ASP A 127 7.62 -27.64 -5.60
CA ASP A 127 8.01 -27.50 -4.18
C ASP A 127 7.25 -26.36 -3.46
N TRP A 128 6.45 -25.59 -4.18
CA TRP A 128 5.72 -24.46 -3.60
C TRP A 128 4.29 -24.87 -3.18
N ILE A 129 3.85 -24.29 -2.07
CA ILE A 129 2.49 -24.43 -1.57
C ILE A 129 1.67 -23.27 -2.13
N PRO A 130 0.57 -23.51 -2.89
CA PRO A 130 -0.28 -22.43 -3.34
C PRO A 130 -1.07 -21.79 -2.20
N TYR A 131 -1.42 -20.52 -2.31
CA TYR A 131 -2.44 -19.90 -1.49
C TYR A 131 -3.79 -19.91 -2.24
N ARG A 132 -4.82 -20.45 -1.58
CA ARG A 132 -6.20 -20.46 -2.07
C ARG A 132 -7.18 -20.11 -0.96
N THR A 133 -8.36 -19.62 -1.37
CA THR A 133 -9.43 -19.22 -0.47
C THR A 133 -10.76 -19.84 -0.90
N SER A 134 -11.68 -20.02 0.03
CA SER A 134 -13.08 -20.40 -0.20
C SER A 134 -14.04 -19.30 0.25
N TYR A 135 -13.65 -18.04 0.11
CA TYR A 135 -14.50 -16.91 0.48
C TYR A 135 -15.87 -16.98 -0.19
N TYR A 136 -16.93 -16.75 0.60
CA TYR A 136 -18.33 -16.75 0.15
C TYR A 136 -18.89 -18.09 -0.34
N LYS A 137 -18.12 -19.18 -0.18
CA LYS A 137 -18.55 -20.56 -0.48
C LYS A 137 -18.10 -21.47 0.65
N GLU A 138 -19.01 -22.22 1.24
CA GLU A 138 -18.65 -23.25 2.23
C GLU A 138 -17.95 -24.40 1.52
N ASP A 139 -16.63 -24.48 1.68
CA ASP A 139 -15.75 -25.49 1.09
C ASP A 139 -14.61 -25.78 2.07
N TRP A 140 -13.83 -26.84 1.84
CA TRP A 140 -12.65 -27.15 2.61
C TRP A 140 -11.57 -27.79 1.74
N GLY A 141 -10.32 -27.73 2.21
CA GLY A 141 -9.23 -28.39 1.52
C GLY A 141 -7.86 -28.03 2.06
N PHE A 142 -6.85 -28.61 1.42
CA PHE A 142 -5.45 -28.36 1.73
C PHE A 142 -4.69 -27.91 0.49
N CYS A 143 -3.78 -26.98 0.71
CA CYS A 143 -2.79 -26.55 -0.27
C CYS A 143 -1.47 -27.21 0.06
N ILE A 144 -0.88 -27.92 -0.89
CA ILE A 144 0.35 -28.68 -0.66
C ILE A 144 1.32 -28.54 -1.84
N ALA A 145 2.60 -28.79 -1.62
CA ALA A 145 3.56 -28.90 -2.70
C ALA A 145 3.19 -30.08 -3.63
N HIS A 146 3.39 -29.92 -4.95
CA HIS A 146 3.06 -30.98 -5.90
C HIS A 146 3.88 -32.26 -5.66
N ASN A 147 5.16 -32.12 -5.32
CA ASN A 147 6.01 -33.24 -4.93
C ASN A 147 5.50 -33.95 -3.68
N GLN A 148 4.90 -33.22 -2.74
CA GLN A 148 4.27 -33.80 -1.56
C GLN A 148 3.01 -34.61 -1.94
N LEU A 149 2.18 -34.10 -2.89
CA LEU A 149 1.04 -34.85 -3.42
C LEU A 149 1.48 -36.17 -4.07
N LEU A 150 2.55 -36.14 -4.88
CA LEU A 150 3.05 -37.33 -5.57
C LEU A 150 3.63 -38.38 -4.59
N ALA A 151 4.09 -37.97 -3.42
CA ALA A 151 4.63 -38.84 -2.39
C ALA A 151 3.54 -39.49 -1.52
N LEU A 152 2.27 -39.09 -1.61
CA LEU A 152 1.18 -39.69 -0.86
C LEU A 152 0.93 -41.14 -1.32
N LYS A 153 0.89 -42.06 -0.37
CA LYS A 153 0.61 -43.49 -0.60
C LYS A 153 -0.90 -43.69 -0.74
N ASP A 154 -1.27 -44.70 -1.50
CA ASP A 154 -2.67 -45.13 -1.59
C ASP A 154 -3.08 -45.87 -0.31
N GLN A 155 -3.66 -45.13 0.61
CA GLN A 155 -4.08 -45.59 1.95
C GLN A 155 -5.16 -44.64 2.50
N GLU A 156 -5.69 -44.99 3.67
CA GLU A 156 -6.61 -44.12 4.44
C GLU A 156 -5.81 -43.04 5.17
N TYR A 157 -6.36 -41.83 5.17
CA TYR A 157 -5.83 -40.68 5.91
C TYR A 157 -6.85 -40.13 6.89
N GLU A 158 -6.39 -39.72 8.06
CA GLU A 158 -7.15 -38.88 8.97
C GLU A 158 -6.95 -37.44 8.57
N VAL A 159 -8.05 -36.74 8.35
CA VAL A 159 -8.11 -35.34 7.89
C VAL A 159 -8.77 -34.50 8.97
N CYS A 160 -8.09 -33.48 9.43
CA CYS A 160 -8.62 -32.54 10.42
C CYS A 160 -8.40 -31.10 9.99
N ILE A 161 -9.45 -30.29 10.05
CA ILE A 161 -9.41 -28.83 10.01
C ILE A 161 -10.19 -28.35 11.24
N ASP A 162 -9.46 -27.99 12.30
CA ASP A 162 -10.01 -27.48 13.54
C ASP A 162 -10.22 -25.97 13.41
N ALA A 163 -11.29 -25.61 12.72
CA ALA A 163 -11.72 -24.25 12.46
C ALA A 163 -13.11 -23.99 12.99
N SER A 164 -13.49 -22.71 13.05
CA SER A 164 -14.87 -22.26 13.24
C SER A 164 -15.28 -21.30 12.11
N LEU A 165 -16.51 -21.39 11.68
CA LEU A 165 -17.12 -20.49 10.69
C LEU A 165 -18.53 -20.15 11.19
N GLU A 166 -18.63 -19.06 11.94
CA GLU A 166 -19.83 -18.69 12.69
C GLU A 166 -20.13 -17.18 12.62
N ASN A 167 -21.24 -16.76 13.20
CA ASN A 167 -21.53 -15.33 13.29
C ASN A 167 -20.52 -14.66 14.23
N GLY A 168 -19.98 -13.56 13.77
CA GLY A 168 -18.98 -12.75 14.47
C GLY A 168 -18.87 -11.39 13.82
N SER A 169 -17.66 -10.94 13.47
CA SER A 169 -17.45 -9.61 12.90
C SER A 169 -16.36 -9.60 11.81
N LEU A 170 -16.52 -8.69 10.87
CA LEU A 170 -15.43 -8.19 10.05
C LEU A 170 -14.72 -7.08 10.83
N THR A 171 -13.41 -7.18 10.95
CA THR A 171 -12.58 -6.25 11.71
C THR A 171 -11.69 -5.45 10.76
N TYR A 172 -11.62 -4.13 10.95
CA TYR A 172 -10.64 -3.28 10.27
C TYR A 172 -10.07 -2.23 11.22
N GLY A 173 -8.88 -1.71 10.88
CA GLY A 173 -8.20 -0.66 11.63
C GLY A 173 -8.12 0.63 10.84
N GLU A 174 -8.28 1.75 11.53
CA GLU A 174 -8.19 3.09 10.97
C GLU A 174 -7.29 3.97 11.82
N CYS A 175 -6.31 4.66 11.18
CA CYS A 175 -5.51 5.68 11.83
C CYS A 175 -5.79 7.02 11.14
N TYR A 176 -6.27 8.00 11.90
CA TYR A 176 -6.54 9.34 11.42
C TYR A 176 -5.53 10.33 11.99
N LEU A 177 -4.85 11.04 11.11
CA LEU A 177 -3.90 12.09 11.46
C LEU A 177 -4.49 13.43 10.99
N PRO A 178 -4.90 14.34 11.91
CA PRO A 178 -5.51 15.59 11.51
C PRO A 178 -4.50 16.54 10.88
N GLY A 179 -4.88 17.18 9.80
CA GLY A 179 -4.21 18.30 9.16
C GLY A 179 -4.93 19.62 9.38
N ARG A 180 -4.49 20.67 8.67
CA ARG A 180 -5.15 21.99 8.71
C ARG A 180 -6.44 22.03 7.86
N SER A 181 -6.55 21.17 6.85
CA SER A 181 -7.72 21.00 6.01
C SER A 181 -8.51 19.75 6.42
N SER A 182 -9.84 19.81 6.26
CA SER A 182 -10.71 18.63 6.32
C SER A 182 -10.62 17.73 5.09
N ASP A 183 -9.98 18.19 4.02
CA ASP A 183 -9.66 17.36 2.87
C ASP A 183 -8.67 16.27 3.27
N GLU A 184 -8.89 15.04 2.79
CA GLU A 184 -8.17 13.88 3.25
C GLU A 184 -7.32 13.23 2.15
N VAL A 185 -6.17 12.69 2.58
CA VAL A 185 -5.35 11.75 1.80
C VAL A 185 -5.57 10.36 2.36
N LEU A 186 -6.04 9.43 1.52
CA LEU A 186 -6.28 8.04 1.88
C LEU A 186 -5.02 7.21 1.61
N VAL A 187 -4.65 6.36 2.57
CA VAL A 187 -3.69 5.24 2.38
C VAL A 187 -4.39 3.95 2.77
N SER A 188 -4.53 3.02 1.85
CA SER A 188 -5.23 1.75 2.11
C SER A 188 -4.34 0.55 1.82
N CYS A 189 -4.34 -0.43 2.73
CA CYS A 189 -3.63 -1.69 2.58
C CYS A 189 -4.51 -2.84 3.03
N HIS A 190 -4.53 -3.91 2.26
CA HIS A 190 -5.25 -5.11 2.68
C HIS A 190 -4.44 -5.95 3.67
N ALA A 191 -5.15 -6.56 4.64
CA ALA A 191 -4.58 -7.26 5.78
C ALA A 191 -5.12 -8.68 5.96
N CYS A 192 -5.64 -9.31 4.90
CA CYS A 192 -6.36 -10.59 5.00
C CYS A 192 -5.54 -11.83 4.62
N HIS A 193 -4.34 -11.66 4.06
CA HIS A 193 -3.54 -12.80 3.63
C HIS A 193 -2.74 -13.41 4.79
N PRO A 194 -2.68 -14.74 4.91
CA PRO A 194 -1.80 -15.40 5.86
C PRO A 194 -0.33 -15.20 5.45
N SER A 195 0.60 -15.99 5.86
CA SER A 195 2.05 -15.86 5.62
C SER A 195 2.46 -15.60 4.17
N LEU A 196 2.04 -14.44 3.61
CA LEU A 196 2.47 -13.88 2.35
C LEU A 196 3.16 -12.54 2.64
N ALA A 197 4.45 -12.45 2.28
CA ALA A 197 5.30 -11.36 2.74
C ALA A 197 5.17 -10.11 1.87
N ASN A 198 5.24 -10.27 0.54
CA ASN A 198 5.07 -9.16 -0.37
C ASN A 198 3.58 -8.79 -0.52
N ASP A 199 2.70 -9.80 -0.56
CA ASP A 199 1.25 -9.62 -0.67
C ASP A 199 0.50 -10.00 0.64
N ASN A 200 0.36 -9.15 1.65
CA ASN A 200 0.65 -7.73 1.62
C ASN A 200 1.30 -7.22 2.93
N LEU A 201 2.17 -8.02 3.58
CA LEU A 201 2.88 -7.48 4.74
C LEU A 201 3.78 -6.30 4.37
N SER A 202 4.27 -6.26 3.13
CA SER A 202 5.03 -5.12 2.61
C SER A 202 4.22 -3.83 2.69
N GLY A 203 2.98 -3.83 2.19
CA GLY A 203 2.08 -2.68 2.24
C GLY A 203 1.71 -2.27 3.67
N LEU A 204 1.34 -3.26 4.52
CA LEU A 204 1.03 -3.01 5.93
C LEU A 204 2.18 -2.34 6.67
N THR A 205 3.39 -2.82 6.43
CA THR A 205 4.60 -2.33 7.07
C THR A 205 4.93 -0.91 6.61
N VAL A 206 4.95 -0.67 5.30
CA VAL A 206 5.23 0.67 4.74
C VAL A 206 4.18 1.67 5.19
N ALA A 207 2.88 1.33 5.17
CA ALA A 207 1.81 2.22 5.64
C ALA A 207 1.93 2.56 7.13
N THR A 208 2.28 1.57 7.98
CA THR A 208 2.49 1.79 9.42
C THR A 208 3.63 2.77 9.67
N PHE A 209 4.77 2.60 9.01
CA PHE A 209 5.92 3.50 9.17
C PHE A 209 5.67 4.88 8.54
N LEU A 210 4.90 4.95 7.47
CA LEU A 210 4.48 6.20 6.86
C LEU A 210 3.57 7.00 7.81
N ALA A 211 2.62 6.33 8.48
CA ALA A 211 1.80 6.96 9.51
C ALA A 211 2.64 7.48 10.69
N GLN A 212 3.64 6.71 11.15
CA GLN A 212 4.60 7.17 12.16
C GLN A 212 5.38 8.41 11.70
N LEU A 213 5.85 8.40 10.44
CA LEU A 213 6.62 9.50 9.85
C LEU A 213 5.81 10.80 9.78
N LEU A 214 4.51 10.71 9.49
CA LEU A 214 3.61 11.86 9.38
C LEU A 214 3.09 12.32 10.75
N SER A 215 3.07 11.44 11.75
CA SER A 215 2.58 11.76 13.09
C SER A 215 3.35 12.91 13.72
N GLY A 216 2.63 13.86 14.30
CA GLY A 216 3.21 15.04 14.95
C GLY A 216 3.75 16.12 14.00
N ARG A 217 3.57 15.96 12.67
CA ARG A 217 3.93 17.00 11.69
C ARG A 217 2.79 18.00 11.48
N ALA A 218 3.15 19.21 11.07
CA ALA A 218 2.18 20.21 10.64
C ALA A 218 1.75 19.91 9.19
N LEU A 219 0.71 19.11 9.03
CA LEU A 219 0.18 18.67 7.74
C LEU A 219 -0.84 19.67 7.17
N ARG A 220 -0.90 19.80 5.85
CA ARG A 220 -1.96 20.53 5.14
C ARG A 220 -3.24 19.70 5.08
N TYR A 221 -3.14 18.50 4.51
CA TYR A 221 -4.23 17.55 4.44
C TYR A 221 -4.32 16.72 5.72
N SER A 222 -5.52 16.25 6.03
CA SER A 222 -5.69 15.16 6.99
C SER A 222 -5.35 13.84 6.30
N TYR A 223 -4.78 12.88 7.04
CA TYR A 223 -4.41 11.57 6.50
C TYR A 223 -5.24 10.47 7.16
N ARG A 224 -5.73 9.56 6.35
CA ARG A 224 -6.48 8.38 6.79
C ARG A 224 -5.79 7.12 6.30
N PHE A 225 -5.34 6.30 7.23
CA PHE A 225 -4.74 4.99 6.94
C PHE A 225 -5.77 3.91 7.26
N LEU A 226 -6.05 3.05 6.28
CA LEU A 226 -6.96 1.91 6.42
C LEU A 226 -6.17 0.60 6.31
N PHE A 227 -6.31 -0.24 7.33
CA PHE A 227 -5.79 -1.61 7.39
C PHE A 227 -7.00 -2.54 7.39
N ILE A 228 -7.33 -3.12 6.25
CA ILE A 228 -8.66 -3.69 5.99
C ILE A 228 -8.56 -5.06 5.30
N PRO A 229 -9.57 -5.94 5.43
CA PRO A 229 -9.67 -7.11 4.56
C PRO A 229 -9.95 -6.70 3.11
N GLY A 230 -9.10 -7.10 2.17
CA GLY A 230 -9.36 -6.89 0.73
C GLY A 230 -10.42 -7.90 0.21
N THR A 231 -11.41 -7.56 -0.52
CA THR A 231 -11.92 -6.24 -0.94
C THR A 231 -13.15 -5.86 -0.12
N ILE A 232 -13.68 -6.83 0.65
CA ILE A 232 -14.90 -6.66 1.45
C ILE A 232 -14.74 -5.58 2.54
N GLY A 233 -13.52 -5.38 3.05
CA GLY A 233 -13.22 -4.32 4.00
C GLY A 233 -13.37 -2.93 3.37
N ALA A 234 -12.86 -2.70 2.15
CA ALA A 234 -13.04 -1.44 1.43
C ALA A 234 -14.52 -1.16 1.15
N ILE A 235 -15.26 -2.18 0.70
CA ILE A 235 -16.72 -2.08 0.48
C ILE A 235 -17.44 -1.74 1.79
N THR A 236 -17.09 -2.41 2.88
CA THR A 236 -17.68 -2.20 4.21
C THR A 236 -17.39 -0.78 4.70
N TRP A 237 -16.14 -0.34 4.61
CA TRP A 237 -15.75 1.01 5.03
C TRP A 237 -16.48 2.08 4.21
N LEU A 238 -16.49 1.98 2.89
CA LEU A 238 -17.17 2.91 1.98
C LEU A 238 -18.68 2.98 2.26
N SER A 239 -19.32 1.84 2.53
CA SER A 239 -20.75 1.77 2.85
C SER A 239 -21.11 2.56 4.11
N ARG A 240 -20.23 2.57 5.10
CA ARG A 240 -20.44 3.18 6.41
C ARG A 240 -19.93 4.62 6.52
N ASN A 241 -19.08 5.06 5.59
CA ASN A 241 -18.32 6.32 5.70
C ASN A 241 -18.45 7.19 4.45
N ARG A 242 -19.65 7.29 3.84
CA ARG A 242 -19.88 8.04 2.59
C ARG A 242 -19.49 9.52 2.69
N GLU A 243 -19.83 10.16 3.80
CA GLU A 243 -19.50 11.58 4.03
C GLU A 243 -17.99 11.79 4.20
N THR A 244 -17.32 10.87 4.88
CA THR A 244 -15.87 10.86 5.03
C THR A 244 -15.20 10.62 3.68
N ALA A 245 -15.69 9.66 2.90
CA ALA A 245 -15.19 9.37 1.56
C ALA A 245 -15.25 10.60 0.63
N ALA A 246 -16.28 11.42 0.76
CA ALA A 246 -16.42 12.66 -0.03
C ALA A 246 -15.33 13.70 0.26
N ARG A 247 -14.58 13.59 1.37
CA ARG A 247 -13.44 14.46 1.70
C ARG A 247 -12.12 13.98 1.10
N ILE A 248 -12.06 12.76 0.57
CA ILE A 248 -10.82 12.21 -0.01
C ILE A 248 -10.51 12.93 -1.32
N ARG A 249 -9.40 13.66 -1.34
CA ARG A 249 -8.87 14.37 -2.51
C ARG A 249 -7.73 13.65 -3.20
N HIS A 250 -7.04 12.77 -2.46
CA HIS A 250 -5.92 11.98 -2.97
C HIS A 250 -5.92 10.63 -2.28
N GLY A 251 -5.41 9.58 -2.92
CA GLY A 251 -5.24 8.32 -2.23
C GLY A 251 -4.30 7.35 -2.95
N LEU A 252 -3.71 6.47 -2.13
CA LEU A 252 -2.87 5.37 -2.57
C LEU A 252 -3.33 4.07 -1.93
N VAL A 253 -3.52 3.04 -2.74
CA VAL A 253 -3.48 1.65 -2.29
C VAL A 253 -2.04 1.18 -2.37
N LEU A 254 -1.54 0.58 -1.28
CA LEU A 254 -0.19 0.03 -1.20
C LEU A 254 -0.25 -1.49 -1.17
N THR A 255 0.34 -2.14 -2.17
CA THR A 255 0.35 -3.59 -2.29
C THR A 255 1.58 -4.08 -3.03
N SER A 256 2.09 -5.28 -2.68
CA SER A 256 3.24 -5.90 -3.35
C SER A 256 4.40 -4.92 -3.57
N ILE A 257 4.81 -4.23 -2.50
CA ILE A 257 5.69 -3.06 -2.56
C ILE A 257 7.09 -3.33 -1.96
N GLY A 258 7.39 -4.59 -1.62
CA GLY A 258 8.59 -4.97 -0.87
C GLY A 258 9.61 -5.83 -1.61
N ASP A 259 9.31 -6.29 -2.81
CA ASP A 259 10.23 -7.08 -3.65
C ASP A 259 11.26 -6.21 -4.39
N ARG A 260 12.17 -6.85 -5.15
CA ARG A 260 13.23 -6.17 -5.91
C ARG A 260 12.83 -5.72 -7.32
N GLY A 261 11.55 -5.90 -7.70
CA GLY A 261 11.04 -5.46 -9.00
C GLY A 261 11.01 -3.92 -9.13
N PRO A 262 10.84 -3.40 -10.34
CA PRO A 262 10.65 -1.97 -10.57
C PRO A 262 9.29 -1.51 -10.00
N PHE A 263 9.16 -0.20 -9.74
CA PHE A 263 7.87 0.35 -9.35
C PHE A 263 6.88 0.37 -10.51
N HIS A 264 5.62 0.10 -10.16
CA HIS A 264 4.47 0.31 -11.02
C HIS A 264 3.45 1.17 -10.28
N TYR A 265 2.97 2.18 -10.95
CA TYR A 265 1.85 2.98 -10.46
C TYR A 265 0.67 2.82 -11.40
N LYS A 266 -0.41 2.24 -10.91
CA LYS A 266 -1.68 2.19 -11.64
C LYS A 266 -2.51 3.40 -11.27
N LYS A 267 -2.86 4.20 -12.27
CA LYS A 267 -3.64 5.43 -12.12
C LYS A 267 -5.03 5.20 -11.55
N SER A 268 -5.58 6.22 -10.94
CA SER A 268 -6.99 6.28 -10.57
C SER A 268 -7.89 6.24 -11.81
N ARG A 269 -9.19 6.00 -11.62
CA ARG A 269 -10.18 6.05 -12.72
C ARG A 269 -10.29 7.43 -13.36
N GLN A 270 -9.92 8.49 -12.64
CA GLN A 270 -9.89 9.86 -13.19
C GLN A 270 -8.75 10.07 -14.20
N ASP A 271 -7.77 9.16 -14.24
CA ASP A 271 -6.62 9.10 -15.16
C ASP A 271 -5.63 10.28 -15.08
N ASN A 272 -6.05 11.44 -14.64
CA ASN A 272 -5.23 12.64 -14.52
C ASN A 272 -5.46 13.41 -13.21
N ALA A 273 -5.87 12.71 -12.16
CA ALA A 273 -5.98 13.31 -10.83
C ALA A 273 -4.60 13.80 -10.35
N GLU A 274 -4.59 14.78 -9.44
CA GLU A 274 -3.33 15.34 -8.94
C GLU A 274 -2.42 14.28 -8.34
N VAL A 275 -2.97 13.26 -7.64
CA VAL A 275 -2.21 12.12 -7.14
C VAL A 275 -1.59 11.28 -8.26
N ASP A 276 -2.27 11.11 -9.38
CA ASP A 276 -1.75 10.36 -10.54
C ASP A 276 -0.55 11.08 -11.15
N ARG A 277 -0.65 12.40 -11.30
CA ARG A 277 0.41 13.27 -11.79
C ARG A 277 1.60 13.32 -10.82
N ALA A 278 1.32 13.49 -9.52
CA ALA A 278 2.33 13.51 -8.46
C ALA A 278 3.13 12.20 -8.41
N ALA A 279 2.44 11.05 -8.43
CA ALA A 279 3.09 9.74 -8.46
C ALA A 279 3.95 9.55 -9.72
N ALA A 280 3.41 9.88 -10.89
CA ALA A 280 4.16 9.80 -12.15
C ALA A 280 5.40 10.69 -12.13
N HIS A 281 5.29 11.93 -11.63
CA HIS A 281 6.40 12.86 -11.53
C HIS A 281 7.50 12.35 -10.57
N ILE A 282 7.12 11.91 -9.38
CA ILE A 282 8.08 11.37 -8.40
C ILE A 282 8.78 10.12 -8.96
N LEU A 283 8.04 9.18 -9.54
CA LEU A 283 8.61 7.96 -10.11
C LEU A 283 9.58 8.25 -11.26
N LYS A 284 9.24 9.19 -12.14
CA LYS A 284 10.13 9.62 -13.23
C LYS A 284 11.51 10.04 -12.74
N HIS A 285 11.59 10.72 -11.58
CA HIS A 285 12.85 11.26 -11.07
C HIS A 285 13.55 10.34 -10.05
N ALA A 286 12.78 9.59 -9.24
CA ALA A 286 13.33 8.75 -8.17
C ALA A 286 13.55 7.28 -8.60
N ALA A 287 12.81 6.79 -9.58
CA ALA A 287 12.83 5.41 -10.04
C ALA A 287 12.66 5.33 -11.57
N PRO A 288 13.69 5.64 -12.36
CA PRO A 288 13.58 5.77 -13.82
C PRO A 288 13.10 4.51 -14.57
N THR A 289 13.18 3.35 -13.93
CA THR A 289 12.65 2.07 -14.47
C THR A 289 11.19 1.83 -14.16
N ALA A 290 10.55 2.74 -13.41
CA ALA A 290 9.14 2.62 -13.05
C ALA A 290 8.22 2.75 -14.26
N ALA A 291 7.08 2.06 -14.21
CA ALA A 291 6.03 2.16 -15.21
C ALA A 291 4.75 2.77 -14.61
N VAL A 292 4.13 3.69 -15.34
CA VAL A 292 2.81 4.24 -15.03
C VAL A 292 1.78 3.53 -15.91
N LEU A 293 0.87 2.80 -15.26
CA LEU A 293 -0.15 1.99 -15.91
C LEU A 293 -1.48 2.76 -15.97
N PRO A 294 -2.26 2.64 -17.05
CA PRO A 294 -3.60 3.20 -17.10
C PRO A 294 -4.52 2.51 -16.06
N PHE A 295 -5.63 3.17 -15.74
CA PHE A 295 -6.66 2.55 -14.92
C PHE A 295 -7.20 1.26 -15.56
N SER A 296 -7.42 0.26 -14.72
CA SER A 296 -8.12 -0.97 -15.06
C SER A 296 -9.06 -1.34 -13.91
N PRO A 297 -10.29 -1.84 -14.16
CA PRO A 297 -11.21 -2.28 -13.12
C PRO A 297 -10.79 -3.61 -12.47
N VAL A 298 -9.69 -4.19 -12.89
CA VAL A 298 -9.07 -5.38 -12.28
C VAL A 298 -7.93 -4.92 -11.36
N GLY A 299 -7.91 -5.39 -10.11
CA GLY A 299 -6.90 -4.99 -9.13
C GLY A 299 -7.34 -5.26 -7.70
N TYR A 300 -6.77 -4.48 -6.79
CA TYR A 300 -7.06 -4.53 -5.36
C TYR A 300 -8.19 -3.57 -4.96
N ASP A 301 -8.03 -2.87 -3.84
CA ASP A 301 -9.08 -2.04 -3.25
C ASP A 301 -9.27 -0.72 -3.99
N GLU A 302 -8.29 -0.23 -4.78
CA GLU A 302 -8.41 0.99 -5.57
C GLU A 302 -9.63 0.95 -6.51
N ARG A 303 -9.98 -0.23 -7.03
CA ARG A 303 -11.17 -0.41 -7.88
C ARG A 303 -12.48 -0.15 -7.12
N GLN A 304 -12.50 -0.33 -5.80
CA GLN A 304 -13.68 -0.04 -4.98
C GLN A 304 -13.80 1.47 -4.75
N TYR A 305 -12.70 2.13 -4.40
CA TYR A 305 -12.63 3.59 -4.26
C TYR A 305 -12.92 4.31 -5.57
N CYS A 306 -12.47 3.75 -6.68
CA CYS A 306 -12.69 4.26 -8.04
C CYS A 306 -14.04 3.81 -8.65
N SER A 307 -14.91 3.11 -7.92
CA SER A 307 -16.22 2.69 -8.46
C SER A 307 -17.05 3.90 -8.90
N PRO A 308 -17.95 3.75 -9.88
CA PRO A 308 -18.66 4.89 -10.50
C PRO A 308 -19.39 5.81 -9.51
N GLY A 309 -19.94 5.25 -8.42
CA GLY A 309 -20.64 6.00 -7.40
C GLY A 309 -19.77 6.83 -6.48
N PHE A 310 -18.47 6.51 -6.37
CA PHE A 310 -17.49 7.23 -5.57
C PHE A 310 -16.51 8.02 -6.43
N ASN A 311 -15.94 7.38 -7.45
CA ASN A 311 -14.95 7.97 -8.36
C ASN A 311 -13.84 8.74 -7.64
N LEU A 312 -13.33 8.18 -6.52
CA LEU A 312 -12.27 8.82 -5.74
C LEU A 312 -10.94 8.78 -6.51
N PRO A 313 -10.09 9.80 -6.35
CA PRO A 313 -8.77 9.85 -6.96
C PRO A 313 -7.79 8.98 -6.17
N VAL A 314 -7.92 7.66 -6.30
CA VAL A 314 -7.11 6.66 -5.59
C VAL A 314 -6.39 5.78 -6.59
N GLY A 315 -5.07 5.92 -6.67
CA GLY A 315 -4.20 5.06 -7.47
C GLY A 315 -3.65 3.90 -6.65
N CYS A 316 -2.92 2.99 -7.32
CA CYS A 316 -2.28 1.85 -6.67
C CYS A 316 -0.79 1.86 -6.94
N LEU A 317 0.03 1.86 -5.88
CA LEU A 317 1.48 1.77 -5.97
C LEU A 317 1.92 0.36 -5.58
N MET A 318 2.69 -0.27 -6.45
CA MET A 318 3.27 -1.60 -6.28
C MET A 318 4.66 -1.65 -6.89
N ARG A 319 5.43 -2.68 -6.59
CA ARG A 319 6.65 -3.02 -7.34
C ARG A 319 6.30 -4.06 -8.39
N SER A 320 6.26 -5.32 -8.07
CA SER A 320 5.81 -6.32 -9.02
C SER A 320 4.29 -6.32 -9.16
N VAL A 321 3.80 -6.31 -10.40
CA VAL A 321 2.36 -6.34 -10.68
C VAL A 321 1.82 -7.72 -10.31
N TRP A 322 0.73 -7.74 -9.54
CA TRP A 322 0.07 -8.99 -9.13
C TRP A 322 -0.22 -9.91 -10.33
N GLY A 323 0.04 -11.20 -10.14
CA GLY A 323 -0.15 -12.22 -11.17
C GLY A 323 0.88 -12.20 -12.31
N THR A 324 1.90 -11.32 -12.27
CA THR A 324 2.98 -11.31 -13.28
C THR A 324 4.30 -11.90 -12.78
N PHE A 325 4.40 -12.21 -11.50
CA PHE A 325 5.55 -12.87 -10.89
C PHE A 325 5.13 -14.21 -10.29
N PRO A 326 5.96 -15.25 -10.40
CA PRO A 326 5.55 -16.62 -10.07
C PRO A 326 5.32 -16.85 -8.56
N GLU A 327 5.97 -16.06 -7.70
CA GLU A 327 5.85 -16.13 -6.23
C GLU A 327 4.47 -15.72 -5.73
N TYR A 328 3.73 -14.93 -6.51
CA TYR A 328 2.41 -14.42 -6.14
C TYR A 328 1.46 -15.53 -5.71
N HIS A 329 0.85 -15.39 -4.54
CA HIS A 329 -0.06 -16.37 -3.94
C HIS A 329 0.54 -17.78 -3.79
N THR A 330 1.81 -17.85 -3.39
CA THR A 330 2.50 -19.11 -3.06
C THR A 330 3.40 -18.97 -1.83
N SER A 331 3.91 -20.10 -1.31
CA SER A 331 4.88 -20.11 -0.22
C SER A 331 6.25 -19.50 -0.59
N ALA A 332 6.49 -19.18 -1.87
CA ALA A 332 7.67 -18.47 -2.31
C ALA A 332 7.56 -16.95 -2.05
N ASP A 333 6.35 -16.42 -1.83
CA ASP A 333 6.15 -15.07 -1.29
C ASP A 333 6.44 -15.05 0.21
N ASN A 334 7.70 -15.25 0.57
CA ASN A 334 8.19 -15.36 1.93
C ASN A 334 9.09 -14.17 2.31
N LEU A 335 9.67 -14.22 3.51
CA LEU A 335 10.52 -13.15 4.04
C LEU A 335 11.84 -12.95 3.27
N ASP A 336 12.33 -13.97 2.56
CA ASP A 336 13.54 -13.86 1.72
C ASP A 336 13.23 -13.17 0.37
N PHE A 337 11.98 -13.22 -0.06
CA PHE A 337 11.49 -12.48 -1.23
C PHE A 337 11.40 -10.98 -0.95
N LEU A 338 11.14 -10.57 0.32
CA LEU A 338 11.19 -9.17 0.72
C LEU A 338 12.62 -8.65 0.79
N SER A 339 12.82 -7.41 0.35
CA SER A 339 14.07 -6.67 0.50
C SER A 339 13.91 -5.52 1.47
N ALA A 340 14.76 -5.46 2.49
CA ALA A 340 14.81 -4.34 3.42
C ALA A 340 15.08 -3.01 2.69
N GLU A 341 15.97 -3.03 1.68
CA GLU A 341 16.26 -1.88 0.83
C GLU A 341 15.03 -1.44 0.03
N SER A 342 14.33 -2.39 -0.60
CA SER A 342 13.12 -2.11 -1.38
C SER A 342 12.00 -1.55 -0.51
N LEU A 343 11.81 -2.05 0.71
CA LEU A 343 10.85 -1.50 1.67
C LEU A 343 11.18 -0.04 2.03
N ALA A 344 12.46 0.27 2.27
CA ALA A 344 12.91 1.63 2.58
C ALA A 344 12.71 2.58 1.38
N GLU A 345 13.00 2.11 0.17
CA GLU A 345 12.74 2.87 -1.06
C GLU A 345 11.26 3.15 -1.25
N SER A 346 10.41 2.15 -1.01
CA SER A 346 8.96 2.28 -1.13
C SER A 346 8.39 3.27 -0.12
N LEU A 347 8.89 3.25 1.12
CA LEU A 347 8.55 4.27 2.12
C LEU A 347 8.96 5.66 1.65
N GLN A 348 10.17 5.81 1.08
CA GLN A 348 10.67 7.07 0.56
C GLN A 348 9.83 7.59 -0.62
N VAL A 349 9.48 6.74 -1.57
CA VAL A 349 8.65 7.12 -2.73
C VAL A 349 7.27 7.59 -2.24
N CYS A 350 6.62 6.86 -1.34
CA CYS A 350 5.33 7.28 -0.75
C CYS A 350 5.46 8.63 -0.04
N ALA A 351 6.48 8.82 0.78
CA ALA A 351 6.73 10.07 1.48
C ALA A 351 6.97 11.24 0.50
N SER A 352 7.70 11.00 -0.60
CA SER A 352 7.96 12.03 -1.62
C SER A 352 6.69 12.41 -2.38
N ILE A 353 5.80 11.44 -2.68
CA ILE A 353 4.50 11.74 -3.29
C ILE A 353 3.67 12.63 -2.36
N PHE A 354 3.63 12.31 -1.07
CA PHE A 354 2.87 13.11 -0.10
C PHE A 354 3.52 14.47 0.15
N GLU A 355 4.84 14.56 0.19
CA GLU A 355 5.54 15.85 0.28
C GLU A 355 5.22 16.75 -0.91
N LEU A 356 5.14 16.19 -2.11
CA LEU A 356 4.69 16.92 -3.30
C LEU A 356 3.25 17.42 -3.11
N LEU A 357 2.30 16.56 -2.76
CA LEU A 357 0.90 16.94 -2.56
C LEU A 357 0.74 18.00 -1.45
N GLU A 358 1.49 17.86 -0.35
CA GLU A 358 1.51 18.84 0.75
C GLU A 358 1.98 20.23 0.30
N ASN A 359 2.90 20.30 -0.67
CA ASN A 359 3.55 21.54 -1.11
C ASN A 359 3.12 22.04 -2.48
N ASN A 360 2.27 21.29 -3.20
CA ASN A 360 1.77 21.78 -4.48
C ASN A 360 0.86 22.98 -4.28
N ARG A 361 1.31 24.13 -4.75
CA ARG A 361 0.66 25.45 -4.61
C ARG A 361 0.72 26.20 -5.93
N SER A 362 -0.20 27.16 -6.10
CA SER A 362 -0.12 28.21 -7.12
C SER A 362 0.39 29.49 -6.49
N TYR A 363 1.11 30.27 -7.29
CA TYR A 363 1.69 31.54 -6.86
C TYR A 363 1.37 32.63 -7.86
N GLN A 364 1.29 33.86 -7.35
CA GLN A 364 1.23 35.09 -8.16
C GLN A 364 2.60 35.75 -8.11
N ASN A 365 3.18 36.01 -9.28
CA ASN A 365 4.38 36.85 -9.41
C ASN A 365 4.04 38.31 -9.08
N LEU A 366 4.72 38.88 -8.09
CA LEU A 366 4.52 40.28 -7.62
C LEU A 366 5.31 41.31 -8.46
N ALA A 367 6.18 40.86 -9.38
CA ALA A 367 6.94 41.67 -10.31
C ALA A 367 6.79 41.11 -11.74
N PRO A 368 5.55 41.06 -12.31
CA PRO A 368 5.23 40.27 -13.50
C PRO A 368 5.72 40.90 -14.81
N PHE A 369 6.19 42.16 -14.79
CA PHE A 369 6.64 42.85 -15.99
C PHE A 369 8.15 42.67 -16.19
N CYS A 370 8.52 41.78 -17.14
CA CYS A 370 9.88 41.38 -17.43
C CYS A 370 10.52 40.60 -16.26
N GLU A 371 11.82 40.34 -16.35
CA GLU A 371 12.55 39.65 -15.29
C GLU A 371 12.88 40.63 -14.14
N PRO A 372 12.51 40.33 -12.89
CA PRO A 372 12.95 41.17 -11.77
C PRO A 372 14.47 41.06 -11.60
N GLN A 373 15.11 42.18 -11.16
CA GLN A 373 16.55 42.20 -10.96
C GLN A 373 16.99 41.30 -9.82
N LEU A 374 17.26 40.00 -10.12
CA LEU A 374 17.60 38.98 -9.16
C LEU A 374 18.95 39.24 -8.50
N GLY A 375 19.93 39.77 -9.24
CA GLY A 375 21.27 40.10 -8.71
C GLY A 375 21.24 41.08 -7.54
N ARG A 376 20.39 42.14 -7.61
CA ARG A 376 20.22 43.09 -6.49
C ARG A 376 19.66 42.47 -5.22
N ARG A 377 19.00 41.33 -5.34
CA ARG A 377 18.41 40.58 -4.23
C ARG A 377 19.29 39.42 -3.74
N GLY A 378 20.53 39.31 -4.28
CA GLY A 378 21.42 38.20 -3.95
C GLY A 378 20.95 36.84 -4.49
N LEU A 379 20.02 36.82 -5.46
CA LEU A 379 19.44 35.62 -6.04
C LEU A 379 20.15 35.20 -7.33
N TYR A 380 21.18 35.91 -7.75
CA TYR A 380 22.12 35.52 -8.81
C TYR A 380 23.51 35.39 -8.20
N HIS A 381 24.16 34.29 -8.49
CA HIS A 381 25.56 34.13 -8.07
C HIS A 381 26.49 34.84 -9.05
N SER A 382 27.38 35.70 -8.52
CA SER A 382 28.30 36.50 -9.30
C SER A 382 29.55 35.74 -9.79
N THR A 383 29.76 34.52 -9.35
CA THR A 383 30.97 33.72 -9.67
C THR A 383 30.60 32.59 -10.63
N GLY A 384 31.11 32.66 -11.85
CA GLY A 384 30.92 31.59 -12.83
C GLY A 384 31.43 30.23 -12.31
N GLY A 385 30.67 29.16 -12.57
CA GLY A 385 31.05 27.78 -12.25
C GLY A 385 30.71 27.31 -10.83
N THR A 386 30.03 28.11 -10.01
CA THR A 386 29.75 27.77 -8.58
C THR A 386 28.28 27.50 -8.23
N SER A 387 27.35 27.72 -9.17
CA SER A 387 25.91 27.40 -8.93
C SER A 387 25.44 26.30 -9.83
N PRO A 388 24.65 25.35 -9.31
CA PRO A 388 23.93 24.40 -10.16
C PRO A 388 23.02 25.20 -11.12
N GLU A 389 23.21 25.02 -12.42
CA GLU A 389 22.40 25.63 -13.48
C GLU A 389 20.90 25.36 -13.27
N ALA A 390 20.58 24.19 -12.72
CA ALA A 390 19.20 23.77 -12.39
C ALA A 390 18.49 24.68 -11.40
N GLU A 391 19.18 25.24 -10.38
CA GLU A 391 18.56 26.16 -9.41
C GLU A 391 18.19 27.51 -10.04
N ILE A 392 19.05 28.04 -10.94
CA ILE A 392 18.76 29.27 -11.66
C ILE A 392 17.58 29.05 -12.60
N HIS A 393 17.60 27.96 -13.35
CA HIS A 393 16.47 27.60 -14.22
C HIS A 393 15.16 27.44 -13.43
N ALA A 394 15.18 26.81 -12.27
CA ALA A 394 14.00 26.67 -11.43
C ALA A 394 13.43 28.03 -11.01
N ARG A 395 14.28 28.99 -10.60
CA ARG A 395 13.84 30.35 -10.23
C ARG A 395 13.17 31.06 -11.42
N LEU A 396 13.75 30.94 -12.62
CA LEU A 396 13.20 31.56 -13.82
C LEU A 396 11.87 30.91 -14.24
N TRP A 397 11.78 29.56 -14.18
CA TRP A 397 10.53 28.84 -14.46
C TRP A 397 9.42 29.23 -13.49
N VAL A 398 9.72 29.25 -12.18
CA VAL A 398 8.74 29.63 -11.16
C VAL A 398 8.31 31.08 -11.32
N LEU A 399 9.22 32.01 -11.53
CA LEU A 399 8.85 33.42 -11.78
C LEU A 399 7.99 33.59 -13.04
N ASN A 400 8.33 32.92 -14.13
CA ASN A 400 7.63 33.09 -15.40
C ASN A 400 6.22 32.51 -15.38
N MET A 401 6.02 31.35 -14.69
CA MET A 401 4.73 30.66 -14.68
C MET A 401 3.89 30.89 -13.43
N SER A 402 4.34 31.72 -12.50
CA SER A 402 3.54 32.10 -11.32
C SER A 402 2.53 33.22 -11.71
N ASP A 403 1.50 32.82 -12.44
CA ASP A 403 0.42 33.68 -12.94
C ASP A 403 -0.89 33.53 -12.15
N GLY A 404 -0.85 32.77 -11.03
CA GLY A 404 -2.01 32.47 -10.20
C GLY A 404 -2.81 31.24 -10.67
N HIS A 405 -2.54 30.70 -11.86
CA HIS A 405 -3.29 29.58 -12.44
C HIS A 405 -2.50 28.27 -12.46
N HIS A 406 -1.19 28.34 -12.69
CA HIS A 406 -0.32 27.17 -12.71
C HIS A 406 0.15 26.82 -11.30
N SER A 407 0.01 25.54 -10.95
CA SER A 407 0.59 24.98 -9.73
C SER A 407 2.10 24.68 -9.92
N LEU A 408 2.82 24.46 -8.84
CA LEU A 408 4.22 24.02 -8.93
C LEU A 408 4.36 22.68 -9.66
N LEU A 409 3.37 21.79 -9.59
CA LEU A 409 3.36 20.53 -10.34
C LEU A 409 3.22 20.79 -11.84
N ASP A 410 2.36 21.74 -12.26
CA ASP A 410 2.26 22.14 -13.67
C ASP A 410 3.60 22.66 -14.18
N ILE A 411 4.29 23.46 -13.36
CA ILE A 411 5.63 23.97 -13.68
C ILE A 411 6.65 22.84 -13.76
N ALA A 412 6.58 21.89 -12.85
CA ALA A 412 7.48 20.72 -12.81
C ALA A 412 7.33 19.83 -14.05
N GLU A 413 6.10 19.55 -14.45
CA GLU A 413 5.82 18.78 -15.66
C GLU A 413 6.30 19.49 -16.93
N ARG A 414 6.06 20.79 -17.03
CA ARG A 414 6.42 21.59 -18.21
C ARG A 414 7.92 21.84 -18.32
N SER A 415 8.60 22.10 -17.20
CA SER A 415 10.05 22.33 -17.17
C SER A 415 10.87 21.06 -17.25
N GLY A 416 10.29 19.93 -16.85
CA GLY A 416 11.00 18.66 -16.65
C GLY A 416 11.93 18.65 -15.43
N LEU A 417 11.92 19.69 -14.60
CA LEU A 417 12.72 19.75 -13.36
C LEU A 417 12.06 18.99 -12.22
N PRO A 418 12.84 18.41 -11.30
CA PRO A 418 12.30 17.79 -10.09
C PRO A 418 11.49 18.80 -9.26
N PHE A 419 10.33 18.38 -8.75
CA PHE A 419 9.43 19.23 -7.96
C PHE A 419 10.14 19.88 -6.76
N ALA A 420 11.02 19.16 -6.07
CA ALA A 420 11.73 19.68 -4.89
C ALA A 420 12.51 20.97 -5.20
N ILE A 421 13.22 21.01 -6.33
CA ILE A 421 14.01 22.19 -6.74
C ILE A 421 13.10 23.40 -7.03
N LEU A 422 11.92 23.16 -7.64
CA LEU A 422 10.94 24.20 -7.90
C LEU A 422 10.28 24.70 -6.62
N ASN A 423 10.00 23.80 -5.68
CA ASN A 423 9.48 24.17 -4.37
C ASN A 423 10.48 25.03 -3.58
N ASP A 424 11.74 24.64 -3.56
CA ASP A 424 12.81 25.44 -2.92
C ASP A 424 12.95 26.83 -3.58
N ALA A 425 12.84 26.88 -4.91
CA ALA A 425 12.84 28.15 -5.65
C ALA A 425 11.63 29.01 -5.28
N ALA A 426 10.43 28.44 -5.20
CA ALA A 426 9.22 29.16 -4.83
C ALA A 426 9.31 29.71 -3.38
N GLU A 427 9.79 28.91 -2.44
CA GLU A 427 10.03 29.36 -1.06
C GLU A 427 11.05 30.52 -1.00
N LEU A 428 12.17 30.40 -1.74
CA LEU A 428 13.21 31.42 -1.79
C LEU A 428 12.65 32.73 -2.37
N LEU A 429 11.92 32.67 -3.48
CA LEU A 429 11.32 33.81 -4.16
C LEU A 429 10.23 34.47 -3.28
N SER A 430 9.41 33.68 -2.57
CA SER A 430 8.39 34.18 -1.64
C SER A 430 9.03 34.93 -0.47
N ARG A 431 10.10 34.39 0.12
CA ARG A 431 10.86 35.08 1.20
C ARG A 431 11.49 36.40 0.76
N ASN A 432 11.74 36.55 -0.53
CA ASN A 432 12.28 37.77 -1.14
C ASN A 432 11.19 38.71 -1.70
N GLY A 433 9.91 38.48 -1.40
CA GLY A 433 8.80 39.34 -1.79
C GLY A 433 8.52 39.35 -3.29
N LEU A 434 8.90 38.31 -4.02
CA LEU A 434 8.67 38.15 -5.45
C LEU A 434 7.45 37.32 -5.79
N LEU A 435 7.00 36.47 -4.86
CA LEU A 435 5.83 35.62 -5.02
C LEU A 435 4.89 35.75 -3.82
N ALA A 436 3.59 35.70 -4.09
CA ALA A 436 2.54 35.48 -3.12
C ALA A 436 1.82 34.16 -3.44
N GLN A 437 1.63 33.30 -2.42
CA GLN A 437 0.78 32.12 -2.58
C GLN A 437 -0.65 32.59 -2.83
N VAL A 438 -1.34 31.91 -3.77
CA VAL A 438 -2.76 32.10 -4.04
C VAL A 438 -3.50 30.79 -3.81
N ASP A 439 -4.72 30.90 -3.34
CA ASP A 439 -5.60 29.74 -3.29
C ASP A 439 -6.01 29.38 -4.72
N PRO A 440 -6.09 28.07 -5.04
CA PRO A 440 -6.58 27.66 -6.35
C PRO A 440 -7.98 28.20 -6.55
N PRO A 441 -8.36 28.62 -7.79
CA PRO A 441 -9.71 29.04 -8.08
C PRO A 441 -10.67 27.92 -7.63
N GLN A 442 -11.66 28.29 -6.84
CA GLN A 442 -12.74 27.38 -6.47
C GLN A 442 -13.52 27.07 -7.75
N GLY A 443 -13.32 25.87 -8.31
CA GLY A 443 -14.03 25.37 -9.49
C GLY A 443 -15.46 24.94 -9.16
#